data_4becf02225016887dec2c1a7137fd151
#
_entry.id   4becf02225016887dec2c1a7137fd151
#
_cell.length_a   1.000
_cell.length_b   1.000
_cell.length_c   1.000
_cell.angle_alpha   90.00
_cell.angle_beta   90.00
_cell.angle_gamma   90.00
#
_symmetry.space_group_name_H-M   'P 1'
#
loop_
_entity.id
_entity.type
_entity.pdbx_description
1 polymer ?
#
loop_
_entity_poly.entity_id
_entity_poly.type
_entity_poly.pdbx_seq_one_letter_code
_entity_poly.pdbx_strand_id
1 'polypeptide(L)'
;MKKYLLDLTVVSNERLSDRHILLKLTSSAPLPEMIPGQFVEVRIDHSPSTFLRRPISINYVDRSRNELWLLVALVGDGTRTLAGLGSGDVVNCLLPLGNGFTLPSSSDESLLLVGGGVGIAPLLFFGREAKDRGAHVSFLLGARTASDLLELDLFKDLGSVYVTTEDGSAGERGFVTNHSVLSREAFTRISMCGPTPMMKAVAAYARKTGTACEASLENMMACGLGACLCCVEKTTEGNLRVCQDGPVFDIQKLLW
;
A
#
# COMPACT_ATOMS: atom_id res chain seq x y z
N MET A 1 -14.00 -9.80 -9.03
CA MET A 1 -13.33 -10.82 -8.19
C MET A 1 -14.25 -11.24 -7.06
N LYS A 2 -14.22 -12.54 -6.64
CA LYS A 2 -15.00 -13.03 -5.49
C LYS A 2 -14.43 -12.48 -4.19
N LYS A 3 -15.31 -12.09 -3.27
CA LYS A 3 -14.97 -11.55 -1.96
C LYS A 3 -15.30 -12.59 -0.90
N TYR A 4 -14.49 -12.65 0.16
CA TYR A 4 -14.61 -13.65 1.21
C TYR A 4 -14.64 -12.95 2.57
N LEU A 5 -15.39 -13.52 3.49
CA LEU A 5 -15.36 -13.17 4.90
C LEU A 5 -14.70 -14.33 5.62
N LEU A 6 -13.47 -14.12 6.11
CA LEU A 6 -12.65 -15.16 6.70
C LEU A 6 -12.22 -14.77 8.13
N ASP A 7 -12.16 -15.77 8.99
CA ASP A 7 -11.47 -15.69 10.27
C ASP A 7 -10.04 -16.18 10.05
N LEU A 8 -9.08 -15.25 10.16
CA LEU A 8 -7.66 -15.52 9.96
C LEU A 8 -6.95 -15.59 11.30
N THR A 9 -5.98 -16.50 11.42
CA THR A 9 -5.18 -16.67 12.63
C THR A 9 -3.93 -15.81 12.55
N VAL A 10 -3.60 -15.11 13.62
CA VAL A 10 -2.34 -14.35 13.76
C VAL A 10 -1.17 -15.33 13.87
N VAL A 11 -0.25 -15.25 12.91
CA VAL A 11 1.04 -15.96 12.93
C VAL A 11 2.03 -15.19 13.80
N SER A 12 2.16 -13.89 13.53
CA SER A 12 3.00 -12.97 14.28
C SER A 12 2.47 -11.55 14.20
N ASN A 13 2.82 -10.76 15.21
CA ASN A 13 2.55 -9.33 15.29
C ASN A 13 3.84 -8.64 15.75
N GLU A 14 4.59 -8.12 14.77
CA GLU A 14 5.91 -7.54 14.99
C GLU A 14 5.82 -6.03 15.10
N ARG A 15 6.39 -5.45 16.14
CA ARG A 15 6.50 -4.01 16.31
C ARG A 15 7.70 -3.47 15.56
N LEU A 16 7.46 -2.79 14.43
CA LEU A 16 8.52 -2.21 13.61
C LEU A 16 8.99 -0.84 14.12
N SER A 17 8.08 -0.09 14.76
CA SER A 17 8.38 1.19 15.40
C SER A 17 7.31 1.52 16.45
N ASP A 18 7.44 2.65 17.14
CA ASP A 18 6.39 3.10 18.08
C ASP A 18 5.02 3.29 17.44
N ARG A 19 4.98 3.45 16.12
CA ARG A 19 3.76 3.78 15.36
C ARG A 19 3.36 2.75 14.32
N HIS A 20 4.13 1.66 14.15
CA HIS A 20 3.85 0.69 13.10
C HIS A 20 4.02 -0.74 13.59
N ILE A 21 3.14 -1.61 13.15
CA ILE A 21 3.25 -3.07 13.31
C ILE A 21 3.18 -3.76 11.95
N LEU A 22 3.81 -4.92 11.86
CA LEU A 22 3.63 -5.89 10.79
C LEU A 22 2.83 -7.07 11.33
N LEU A 23 1.57 -7.19 10.92
CA LEU A 23 0.68 -8.27 11.31
C LEU A 23 0.66 -9.33 10.21
N LYS A 24 1.06 -10.56 10.53
CA LYS A 24 1.04 -11.71 9.62
C LYS A 24 -0.10 -12.63 10.01
N LEU A 25 -0.94 -12.94 9.04
CA LEU A 25 -2.17 -13.71 9.20
C LEU A 25 -2.14 -14.95 8.30
N THR A 26 -2.76 -16.03 8.74
CA THR A 26 -2.91 -17.27 7.95
C THR A 26 -4.31 -17.84 8.08
N SER A 27 -4.60 -18.87 7.29
CA SER A 27 -5.84 -19.65 7.33
C SER A 27 -5.53 -21.14 7.24
N SER A 28 -6.38 -21.98 7.81
CA SER A 28 -6.30 -23.44 7.65
C SER A 28 -6.55 -23.91 6.21
N ALA A 29 -7.32 -23.14 5.43
CA ALA A 29 -7.49 -23.33 3.99
C ALA A 29 -6.56 -22.38 3.22
N PRO A 30 -6.27 -22.66 1.93
CA PRO A 30 -5.54 -21.74 1.09
C PRO A 30 -6.20 -20.35 1.05
N LEU A 31 -5.42 -19.30 1.23
CA LEU A 31 -5.89 -17.94 1.07
C LEU A 31 -6.37 -17.70 -0.37
N PRO A 32 -7.41 -16.87 -0.57
CA PRO A 32 -7.88 -16.55 -1.91
C PRO A 32 -6.78 -15.81 -2.70
N GLU A 33 -6.88 -15.89 -4.03
CA GLU A 33 -6.01 -15.12 -4.90
C GLU A 33 -6.18 -13.62 -4.65
N MET A 34 -5.05 -12.93 -4.49
CA MET A 34 -4.97 -11.49 -4.25
C MET A 34 -3.94 -10.88 -5.20
N ILE A 35 -4.18 -9.64 -5.59
CA ILE A 35 -3.28 -8.87 -6.46
C ILE A 35 -2.76 -7.61 -5.76
N PRO A 36 -1.56 -7.12 -6.12
CA PRO A 36 -0.98 -5.92 -5.52
C PRO A 36 -1.87 -4.70 -5.65
N GLY A 37 -1.97 -3.90 -4.59
CA GLY A 37 -2.81 -2.71 -4.54
C GLY A 37 -4.20 -2.95 -3.95
N GLN A 38 -4.61 -4.20 -3.76
CA GLN A 38 -5.82 -4.55 -3.02
C GLN A 38 -5.65 -4.32 -1.52
N PHE A 39 -6.77 -4.32 -0.81
CA PHE A 39 -6.83 -4.13 0.64
C PHE A 39 -7.78 -5.14 1.29
N VAL A 40 -7.78 -5.14 2.61
CA VAL A 40 -8.69 -5.90 3.45
C VAL A 40 -9.45 -4.98 4.39
N GLU A 41 -10.67 -5.31 4.73
CA GLU A 41 -11.45 -4.67 5.80
C GLU A 41 -11.38 -5.54 7.06
N VAL A 42 -10.57 -5.11 8.02
CA VAL A 42 -10.30 -5.83 9.27
C VAL A 42 -11.33 -5.45 10.32
N ARG A 43 -12.03 -6.44 10.89
CA ARG A 43 -12.90 -6.22 12.06
C ARG A 43 -12.03 -6.03 13.31
N ILE A 44 -12.39 -5.04 14.11
CA ILE A 44 -11.70 -4.75 15.34
C ILE A 44 -12.58 -5.24 16.48
N ASP A 45 -12.22 -6.35 17.04
CA ASP A 45 -12.87 -6.89 18.24
C ASP A 45 -12.22 -6.27 19.50
N HIS A 46 -12.97 -6.23 20.58
CA HIS A 46 -12.53 -5.70 21.89
C HIS A 46 -12.12 -4.21 21.90
N SER A 47 -12.64 -3.41 20.95
CA SER A 47 -12.48 -1.95 20.92
C SER A 47 -13.85 -1.27 21.02
N PRO A 48 -14.29 -0.84 22.21
CA PRO A 48 -15.63 -0.27 22.42
C PRO A 48 -15.92 0.99 21.59
N SER A 49 -14.87 1.73 21.20
CA SER A 49 -14.97 2.94 20.39
C SER A 49 -14.87 2.67 18.87
N THR A 50 -14.66 1.43 18.43
CA THR A 50 -14.40 1.09 17.02
C THR A 50 -15.53 0.24 16.44
N PHE A 51 -16.52 0.89 15.82
CA PHE A 51 -17.69 0.22 15.24
C PHE A 51 -17.48 -0.28 13.81
N LEU A 52 -16.63 0.39 13.03
CA LEU A 52 -16.40 0.05 11.63
C LEU A 52 -15.10 -0.77 11.49
N ARG A 53 -15.07 -1.61 10.46
CA ARG A 53 -13.83 -2.26 10.01
C ARG A 53 -12.77 -1.22 9.65
N ARG A 54 -11.53 -1.64 9.58
CA ARG A 54 -10.41 -0.80 9.13
C ARG A 54 -9.89 -1.30 7.80
N PRO A 55 -9.88 -0.43 6.76
CA PRO A 55 -9.24 -0.75 5.51
C PRO A 55 -7.73 -0.74 5.69
N ILE A 56 -7.08 -1.86 5.40
CA ILE A 56 -5.63 -2.01 5.47
C ILE A 56 -5.15 -2.58 4.15
N SER A 57 -4.19 -1.91 3.53
CA SER A 57 -3.57 -2.38 2.29
C SER A 57 -2.88 -3.72 2.49
N ILE A 58 -2.99 -4.59 1.51
CA ILE A 58 -2.21 -5.84 1.49
C ILE A 58 -0.74 -5.47 1.26
N ASN A 59 0.09 -5.71 2.29
CA ASN A 59 1.51 -5.45 2.23
C ASN A 59 2.24 -6.55 1.44
N TYR A 60 1.93 -7.81 1.73
CA TYR A 60 2.50 -8.95 1.03
C TYR A 60 1.60 -10.19 1.13
N VAL A 61 1.74 -11.09 0.17
CA VAL A 61 1.12 -12.42 0.20
C VAL A 61 2.21 -13.46 -0.02
N ASP A 62 2.56 -14.18 1.02
CA ASP A 62 3.46 -15.33 0.92
C ASP A 62 2.64 -16.60 0.62
N ARG A 63 2.58 -16.94 -0.67
CA ARG A 63 1.82 -18.12 -1.12
C ARG A 63 2.43 -19.44 -0.61
N SER A 64 3.74 -19.47 -0.39
CA SER A 64 4.44 -20.68 0.06
C SER A 64 4.14 -21.02 1.53
N ARG A 65 3.91 -19.98 2.34
CA ARG A 65 3.58 -20.09 3.76
C ARG A 65 2.09 -19.92 4.04
N ASN A 66 1.29 -19.62 3.03
CA ASN A 66 -0.13 -19.27 3.15
C ASN A 66 -0.34 -18.08 4.10
N GLU A 67 0.47 -17.04 3.99
CA GLU A 67 0.44 -15.87 4.87
C GLU A 67 0.00 -14.60 4.12
N LEU A 68 -0.83 -13.81 4.78
CA LEU A 68 -1.20 -12.45 4.43
C LEU A 68 -0.51 -11.47 5.39
N TRP A 69 0.25 -10.52 4.88
CA TRP A 69 0.94 -9.52 5.68
C TRP A 69 0.26 -8.16 5.57
N LEU A 70 0.07 -7.50 6.70
CA LEU A 70 -0.55 -6.20 6.84
C LEU A 70 0.40 -5.26 7.59
N LEU A 71 0.91 -4.24 6.92
CA LEU A 71 1.66 -3.15 7.57
C LEU A 71 0.66 -2.11 8.07
N VAL A 72 0.59 -1.93 9.38
CA VAL A 72 -0.46 -1.12 10.03
C VAL A 72 0.14 0.06 10.77
N ALA A 73 -0.31 1.28 10.44
CA ALA A 73 0.00 2.47 11.22
C ALA A 73 -0.96 2.61 12.42
N LEU A 74 -0.41 2.87 13.60
CA LEU A 74 -1.15 2.97 14.86
C LEU A 74 -1.70 4.40 15.07
N VAL A 75 -2.71 4.76 14.29
CA VAL A 75 -3.25 6.13 14.24
C VAL A 75 -4.48 6.35 15.12
N GLY A 76 -5.20 5.29 15.49
CA GLY A 76 -6.43 5.37 16.27
C GLY A 76 -6.64 4.13 17.14
N ASP A 77 -7.72 4.12 17.94
CA ASP A 77 -8.01 3.04 18.89
C ASP A 77 -8.07 1.67 18.22
N GLY A 78 -8.74 1.57 17.08
CA GLY A 78 -8.84 0.29 16.36
C GLY A 78 -7.49 -0.28 15.95
N THR A 79 -6.59 0.54 15.38
CA THR A 79 -5.25 0.07 14.98
C THR A 79 -4.35 -0.19 16.19
N ARG A 80 -4.53 0.57 17.30
CA ARG A 80 -3.84 0.26 18.57
C ARG A 80 -4.33 -1.06 19.19
N THR A 81 -5.63 -1.38 19.04
CA THR A 81 -6.16 -2.69 19.48
C THR A 81 -5.51 -3.83 18.69
N LEU A 82 -5.33 -3.68 17.37
CA LEU A 82 -4.61 -4.67 16.58
C LEU A 82 -3.17 -4.90 17.05
N ALA A 83 -2.51 -3.87 17.58
CA ALA A 83 -1.15 -4.01 18.12
C ALA A 83 -1.06 -4.88 19.38
N GLY A 84 -2.18 -5.14 20.05
CA GLY A 84 -2.26 -6.02 21.23
C GLY A 84 -2.48 -7.49 20.91
N LEU A 85 -2.70 -7.85 19.66
CA LEU A 85 -2.92 -9.24 19.26
C LEU A 85 -1.64 -10.05 19.35
N GLY A 86 -1.77 -11.32 19.80
CA GLY A 86 -0.71 -12.30 19.87
C GLY A 86 -0.88 -13.44 18.86
N SER A 87 0.17 -14.25 18.71
CA SER A 87 0.11 -15.47 17.89
C SER A 87 -1.01 -16.40 18.40
N GLY A 88 -1.83 -16.90 17.48
CA GLY A 88 -3.00 -17.72 17.76
C GLY A 88 -4.32 -16.94 17.88
N ASP A 89 -4.29 -15.62 18.05
CA ASP A 89 -5.50 -14.81 18.04
C ASP A 89 -6.18 -14.86 16.67
N VAL A 90 -7.47 -14.60 16.64
CA VAL A 90 -8.30 -14.66 15.43
C VAL A 90 -8.75 -13.26 15.02
N VAL A 91 -8.60 -12.96 13.74
CA VAL A 91 -8.99 -11.67 13.13
C VAL A 91 -9.95 -11.91 11.98
N ASN A 92 -11.15 -11.34 12.06
CA ASN A 92 -12.13 -11.45 10.98
C ASN A 92 -11.85 -10.41 9.90
N CYS A 93 -11.61 -10.88 8.67
CA CYS A 93 -11.25 -10.07 7.52
C CYS A 93 -12.23 -10.25 6.36
N LEU A 94 -12.65 -9.15 5.74
CA LEU A 94 -13.32 -9.15 4.44
C LEU A 94 -12.28 -8.85 3.37
N LEU A 95 -12.03 -9.79 2.45
CA LEU A 95 -10.94 -9.74 1.47
C LEU A 95 -11.21 -10.62 0.23
N PRO A 96 -10.44 -10.43 -0.88
CA PRO A 96 -9.72 -9.22 -1.22
C PRO A 96 -10.68 -8.13 -1.68
N LEU A 97 -10.31 -6.86 -1.51
CA LEU A 97 -11.14 -5.72 -1.88
C LEU A 97 -10.39 -4.78 -2.83
N GLY A 98 -11.15 -4.11 -3.69
CA GLY A 98 -10.63 -3.14 -4.65
C GLY A 98 -9.93 -3.75 -5.86
N ASN A 99 -9.45 -2.86 -6.72
CA ASN A 99 -8.65 -3.14 -7.91
C ASN A 99 -7.18 -2.88 -7.62
N GLY A 100 -6.29 -3.65 -8.25
CA GLY A 100 -4.85 -3.55 -8.02
C GLY A 100 -4.13 -2.61 -8.98
N PHE A 101 -2.82 -2.50 -8.79
CA PHE A 101 -1.90 -1.86 -9.72
C PHE A 101 -1.84 -2.60 -11.06
N THR A 102 -1.54 -1.85 -12.12
CA THR A 102 -1.30 -2.41 -13.44
C THR A 102 0.03 -3.17 -13.45
N LEU A 103 -0.04 -4.48 -13.53
CA LEU A 103 1.14 -5.34 -13.59
C LEU A 103 1.89 -5.14 -14.92
N PRO A 104 3.23 -5.24 -14.92
CA PRO A 104 4.02 -5.13 -16.15
C PRO A 104 3.65 -6.25 -17.14
N SER A 105 3.63 -5.90 -18.40
CA SER A 105 3.32 -6.78 -19.54
C SER A 105 4.59 -7.26 -20.27
N SER A 106 5.73 -6.59 -20.02
CA SER A 106 7.02 -6.85 -20.65
C SER A 106 8.16 -6.71 -19.64
N SER A 107 9.24 -7.46 -19.87
CA SER A 107 10.49 -7.34 -19.09
C SER A 107 11.23 -6.01 -19.34
N ASP A 108 10.90 -5.29 -20.42
CA ASP A 108 11.53 -4.01 -20.75
C ASP A 108 10.94 -2.85 -19.96
N GLU A 109 9.89 -3.09 -19.16
CA GLU A 109 9.29 -2.05 -18.32
C GLU A 109 10.24 -1.69 -17.16
N SER A 110 10.47 -0.38 -17.00
CA SER A 110 11.20 0.20 -15.87
C SER A 110 10.19 0.94 -14.97
N LEU A 111 9.95 0.39 -13.79
CA LEU A 111 8.96 0.88 -12.85
C LEU A 111 9.60 1.68 -11.73
N LEU A 112 9.03 2.84 -11.40
CA LEU A 112 9.33 3.57 -10.17
C LEU A 112 8.14 3.47 -9.21
N LEU A 113 8.35 2.80 -8.08
CA LEU A 113 7.36 2.63 -7.01
C LEU A 113 7.64 3.68 -5.94
N VAL A 114 6.75 4.68 -5.81
CA VAL A 114 6.94 5.82 -4.91
C VAL A 114 6.06 5.68 -3.69
N GLY A 115 6.67 5.57 -2.51
CA GLY A 115 5.97 5.39 -1.24
C GLY A 115 6.29 6.45 -0.20
N GLY A 116 5.30 6.86 0.59
CA GLY A 116 5.50 7.79 1.70
C GLY A 116 4.89 7.27 3.00
N GLY A 117 5.70 7.17 4.06
CA GLY A 117 5.24 6.63 5.34
C GLY A 117 4.66 5.22 5.21
N VAL A 118 3.51 4.93 5.83
CA VAL A 118 2.83 3.62 5.71
C VAL A 118 2.33 3.31 4.30
N GLY A 119 2.24 4.31 3.40
CA GLY A 119 1.87 4.10 2.00
C GLY A 119 2.86 3.24 1.20
N ILE A 120 4.01 2.88 1.78
CA ILE A 120 4.89 1.85 1.20
C ILE A 120 4.25 0.46 1.20
N ALA A 121 3.26 0.22 2.06
CA ALA A 121 2.66 -1.10 2.27
C ALA A 121 2.28 -1.83 0.98
N PRO A 122 1.43 -1.29 0.08
CA PRO A 122 1.02 -2.02 -1.11
C PRO A 122 2.14 -2.17 -2.15
N LEU A 123 3.24 -1.44 -2.01
CA LEU A 123 4.34 -1.43 -2.97
C LEU A 123 5.28 -2.62 -2.83
N LEU A 124 5.37 -3.25 -1.65
CA LEU A 124 6.21 -4.43 -1.45
C LEU A 124 5.69 -5.61 -2.28
N PHE A 125 4.41 -5.91 -2.18
CA PHE A 125 3.78 -6.97 -2.96
C PHE A 125 3.83 -6.66 -4.46
N PHE A 126 3.60 -5.39 -4.84
CA PHE A 126 3.69 -4.98 -6.23
C PHE A 126 5.11 -5.13 -6.80
N GLY A 127 6.11 -4.73 -6.05
CA GLY A 127 7.51 -4.90 -6.46
C GLY A 127 7.90 -6.37 -6.66
N ARG A 128 7.42 -7.27 -5.80
CA ARG A 128 7.63 -8.71 -5.97
C ARG A 128 7.00 -9.22 -7.25
N GLU A 129 5.72 -8.98 -7.45
CA GLU A 129 5.00 -9.43 -8.63
C GLU A 129 5.58 -8.84 -9.93
N ALA A 130 6.04 -7.59 -9.89
CA ALA A 130 6.70 -6.95 -11.04
C ALA A 130 8.06 -7.56 -11.34
N LYS A 131 8.89 -7.80 -10.31
CA LYS A 131 10.19 -8.47 -10.44
C LYS A 131 10.04 -9.89 -11.00
N ASP A 132 9.06 -10.66 -10.48
CA ASP A 132 8.81 -12.03 -10.92
C ASP A 132 8.34 -12.10 -12.39
N ARG A 133 7.84 -10.97 -12.95
CA ARG A 133 7.53 -10.80 -14.38
C ARG A 133 8.71 -10.28 -15.21
N GLY A 134 9.86 -10.08 -14.58
CA GLY A 134 11.09 -9.65 -15.23
C GLY A 134 11.25 -8.13 -15.39
N ALA A 135 10.32 -7.30 -14.89
CA ALA A 135 10.44 -5.85 -14.98
C ALA A 135 11.58 -5.31 -14.11
N HIS A 136 12.17 -4.20 -14.52
CA HIS A 136 13.12 -3.45 -13.71
C HIS A 136 12.37 -2.63 -12.67
N VAL A 137 12.59 -2.92 -11.39
CA VAL A 137 11.89 -2.27 -10.28
C VAL A 137 12.83 -1.36 -9.51
N SER A 138 12.41 -0.11 -9.34
CA SER A 138 13.05 0.88 -8.48
C SER A 138 12.04 1.41 -7.47
N PHE A 139 12.47 1.61 -6.24
CA PHE A 139 11.66 2.18 -5.16
C PHE A 139 12.21 3.56 -4.78
N LEU A 140 11.32 4.53 -4.62
CA LEU A 140 11.62 5.84 -4.04
C LEU A 140 10.77 6.03 -2.79
N LEU A 141 11.40 5.86 -1.63
CA LEU A 141 10.73 5.81 -0.34
C LEU A 141 11.00 7.09 0.45
N GLY A 142 9.93 7.77 0.83
CA GLY A 142 9.99 9.01 1.61
C GLY A 142 9.52 8.80 3.04
N ALA A 143 10.25 9.39 3.99
CA ALA A 143 9.89 9.38 5.41
C ALA A 143 10.23 10.72 6.06
N ARG A 144 9.76 10.94 7.29
CA ARG A 144 10.17 12.11 8.07
C ARG A 144 11.61 11.97 8.57
N THR A 145 11.93 10.79 9.07
CA THR A 145 13.23 10.44 9.66
C THR A 145 13.66 9.04 9.24
N ALA A 146 14.92 8.70 9.45
CA ALA A 146 15.44 7.35 9.20
C ALA A 146 14.69 6.25 9.95
N SER A 147 14.19 6.52 11.16
CA SER A 147 13.42 5.56 11.96
C SER A 147 12.01 5.28 11.43
N ASP A 148 11.51 6.11 10.52
CA ASP A 148 10.22 5.92 9.84
C ASP A 148 10.35 5.15 8.51
N LEU A 149 11.57 4.77 8.13
CA LEU A 149 11.84 3.93 6.95
C LEU A 149 11.65 2.47 7.33
N LEU A 150 10.52 1.91 6.93
CA LEU A 150 10.14 0.54 7.30
C LEU A 150 10.51 -0.45 6.19
N GLU A 151 10.79 -1.70 6.55
CA GLU A 151 10.97 -2.83 5.62
C GLU A 151 12.05 -2.64 4.54
N LEU A 152 13.03 -1.74 4.73
CA LEU A 152 14.02 -1.38 3.70
C LEU A 152 14.74 -2.59 3.10
N ASP A 153 15.06 -3.60 3.89
CA ASP A 153 15.81 -4.76 3.41
C ASP A 153 14.94 -5.61 2.50
N LEU A 154 13.63 -5.72 2.77
CA LEU A 154 12.70 -6.40 1.88
C LEU A 154 12.59 -5.70 0.52
N PHE A 155 12.62 -4.37 0.50
CA PHE A 155 12.62 -3.60 -0.75
C PHE A 155 13.94 -3.75 -1.52
N LYS A 156 15.09 -3.75 -0.83
CA LYS A 156 16.42 -3.96 -1.46
C LYS A 156 16.54 -5.32 -2.14
N ASP A 157 15.90 -6.34 -1.58
CA ASP A 157 15.87 -7.68 -2.20
C ASP A 157 15.08 -7.71 -3.52
N LEU A 158 14.24 -6.70 -3.76
CA LEU A 158 13.38 -6.63 -4.95
C LEU A 158 13.94 -5.75 -6.06
N GLY A 159 14.67 -4.69 -5.73
CA GLY A 159 15.18 -3.75 -6.73
C GLY A 159 16.03 -2.64 -6.16
N SER A 160 16.29 -1.62 -6.96
CA SER A 160 17.02 -0.43 -6.51
C SER A 160 16.17 0.38 -5.52
N VAL A 161 16.77 0.82 -4.41
CA VAL A 161 16.07 1.60 -3.38
C VAL A 161 16.70 2.97 -3.23
N TYR A 162 15.91 4.00 -3.48
CA TYR A 162 16.22 5.40 -3.27
C TYR A 162 15.42 5.90 -2.07
N VAL A 163 16.02 6.74 -1.25
CA VAL A 163 15.44 7.18 0.02
C VAL A 163 15.53 8.69 0.16
N THR A 164 14.45 9.32 0.65
CA THR A 164 14.47 10.68 1.15
C THR A 164 13.98 10.74 2.59
N THR A 165 14.60 11.59 3.40
CA THR A 165 14.05 11.96 4.71
C THR A 165 13.96 13.47 4.83
N GLU A 166 12.87 13.97 5.44
CA GLU A 166 12.66 15.42 5.57
C GLU A 166 13.77 16.08 6.39
N ASP A 167 14.26 15.37 7.42
CA ASP A 167 15.34 15.84 8.28
C ASP A 167 16.76 15.58 7.73
N GLY A 168 16.89 14.74 6.68
CA GLY A 168 18.18 14.36 6.10
C GLY A 168 18.92 13.27 6.87
N SER A 169 18.26 12.55 7.79
CA SER A 169 18.88 11.49 8.59
C SER A 169 19.20 10.21 7.79
N ALA A 170 18.59 10.04 6.60
CA ALA A 170 18.92 8.98 5.65
C ALA A 170 18.60 9.40 4.23
N GLY A 171 19.40 8.94 3.27
CA GLY A 171 19.24 9.25 1.85
C GLY A 171 19.40 10.75 1.52
N GLU A 172 18.67 11.22 0.50
CA GLU A 172 18.65 12.64 0.16
C GLU A 172 17.67 13.40 1.07
N ARG A 173 18.05 14.60 1.50
CA ARG A 173 17.20 15.43 2.34
C ARG A 173 16.04 16.03 1.53
N GLY A 174 14.83 15.93 2.04
CA GLY A 174 13.64 16.55 1.48
C GLY A 174 12.52 15.55 1.16
N PHE A 175 11.67 15.91 0.21
CA PHE A 175 10.56 15.10 -0.25
C PHE A 175 10.96 14.20 -1.43
N VAL A 176 10.19 13.15 -1.71
CA VAL A 176 10.46 12.23 -2.82
C VAL A 176 10.65 12.94 -4.17
N THR A 177 9.94 14.05 -4.41
CA THR A 177 10.07 14.85 -5.62
C THR A 177 11.37 15.68 -5.71
N ASN A 178 12.15 15.74 -4.63
CA ASN A 178 13.47 16.38 -4.62
C ASN A 178 14.60 15.41 -4.95
N HIS A 179 14.34 14.09 -4.91
CA HIS A 179 15.39 13.10 -5.11
C HIS A 179 15.98 13.15 -6.53
N SER A 180 17.31 13.13 -6.60
CA SER A 180 18.08 13.27 -7.83
C SER A 180 17.80 12.17 -8.87
N VAL A 181 17.30 10.99 -8.46
CA VAL A 181 16.93 9.89 -9.37
C VAL A 181 15.93 10.33 -10.43
N LEU A 182 14.99 11.22 -10.08
CA LEU A 182 13.97 11.73 -11.00
C LEU A 182 14.53 12.55 -12.16
N SER A 183 15.75 13.05 -12.03
CA SER A 183 16.45 13.77 -13.10
C SER A 183 17.50 12.92 -13.83
N ARG A 184 17.90 11.78 -13.24
CA ARG A 184 18.96 10.90 -13.76
C ARG A 184 18.43 9.69 -14.53
N GLU A 185 17.25 9.21 -14.17
CA GLU A 185 16.68 7.99 -14.73
C GLU A 185 15.31 8.25 -15.35
N ALA A 186 15.00 7.49 -16.38
CA ALA A 186 13.69 7.50 -17.03
C ALA A 186 12.95 6.21 -16.68
N PHE A 187 11.67 6.35 -16.37
CA PHE A 187 10.80 5.22 -16.03
C PHE A 187 9.64 5.13 -17.00
N THR A 188 9.23 3.92 -17.34
CA THR A 188 8.07 3.69 -18.21
C THR A 188 6.77 3.95 -17.49
N ARG A 189 6.75 3.71 -16.16
CA ARG A 189 5.58 3.92 -15.30
C ARG A 189 5.99 4.27 -13.88
N ILE A 190 5.17 5.12 -13.25
CA ILE A 190 5.25 5.44 -11.83
C ILE A 190 3.98 4.91 -11.16
N SER A 191 4.13 4.16 -10.06
CA SER A 191 3.02 3.72 -9.22
C SER A 191 3.27 4.20 -7.80
N MET A 192 2.28 4.83 -7.19
CA MET A 192 2.50 5.51 -5.91
C MET A 192 1.40 5.26 -4.89
N CYS A 193 1.80 5.35 -3.60
CA CYS A 193 0.89 5.38 -2.47
C CYS A 193 1.49 6.18 -1.32
N GLY A 194 0.68 6.96 -0.62
CA GLY A 194 1.12 7.76 0.53
C GLY A 194 0.30 9.02 0.73
N PRO A 195 0.82 10.00 1.48
CA PRO A 195 0.10 11.23 1.77
C PRO A 195 -0.33 11.99 0.50
N THR A 196 -1.57 12.49 0.49
CA THR A 196 -2.14 13.20 -0.66
C THR A 196 -1.24 14.32 -1.22
N PRO A 197 -0.56 15.17 -0.41
CA PRO A 197 0.36 16.16 -0.94
C PRO A 197 1.53 15.54 -1.73
N MET A 198 2.08 14.42 -1.25
CA MET A 198 3.13 13.69 -1.95
C MET A 198 2.62 13.14 -3.30
N MET A 199 1.46 12.49 -3.29
CA MET A 199 0.88 11.91 -4.51
C MET A 199 0.59 12.99 -5.56
N LYS A 200 0.05 14.15 -5.15
CA LYS A 200 -0.16 15.30 -6.05
C LYS A 200 1.14 15.82 -6.67
N ALA A 201 2.20 15.92 -5.87
CA ALA A 201 3.50 16.38 -6.36
C ALA A 201 4.13 15.38 -7.35
N VAL A 202 4.04 14.08 -7.07
CA VAL A 202 4.51 13.02 -8.00
C VAL A 202 3.65 13.00 -9.26
N ALA A 203 2.33 13.16 -9.15
CA ALA A 203 1.43 13.25 -10.31
C ALA A 203 1.78 14.44 -11.21
N ALA A 204 2.08 15.60 -10.62
CA ALA A 204 2.52 16.78 -11.38
C ALA A 204 3.85 16.52 -12.12
N TYR A 205 4.80 15.84 -11.47
CA TYR A 205 6.04 15.40 -12.10
C TYR A 205 5.75 14.45 -13.28
N ALA A 206 4.93 13.41 -13.07
CA ALA A 206 4.59 12.43 -14.10
C ALA A 206 3.89 13.08 -15.31
N ARG A 207 2.97 14.03 -15.09
CA ARG A 207 2.33 14.80 -16.17
C ARG A 207 3.34 15.64 -16.95
N LYS A 208 4.30 16.28 -16.25
CA LYS A 208 5.36 17.09 -16.88
C LYS A 208 6.28 16.26 -17.77
N THR A 209 6.58 15.03 -17.36
CA THR A 209 7.48 14.12 -18.10
C THR A 209 6.76 13.25 -19.11
N GLY A 210 5.42 13.24 -19.11
CA GLY A 210 4.62 12.34 -19.95
C GLY A 210 4.68 10.88 -19.50
N THR A 211 5.12 10.60 -18.26
CA THR A 211 5.26 9.24 -17.73
C THR A 211 3.89 8.72 -17.28
N ALA A 212 3.52 7.50 -17.68
CA ALA A 212 2.33 6.84 -17.17
C ALA A 212 2.38 6.74 -15.63
N CYS A 213 1.28 7.09 -14.96
CA CYS A 213 1.29 7.11 -13.48
C CYS A 213 -0.06 6.71 -12.90
N GLU A 214 -0.01 5.90 -11.85
CA GLU A 214 -1.17 5.46 -11.08
C GLU A 214 -0.95 5.68 -9.59
N ALA A 215 -2.04 5.98 -8.87
CA ALA A 215 -2.03 6.27 -7.45
C ALA A 215 -3.01 5.36 -6.70
N SER A 216 -2.57 4.76 -5.61
CA SER A 216 -3.43 4.07 -4.66
C SER A 216 -3.93 5.06 -3.61
N LEU A 217 -5.24 5.30 -3.58
CA LEU A 217 -5.89 6.27 -2.69
C LEU A 217 -6.28 5.65 -1.35
N GLU A 218 -6.18 6.46 -0.29
CA GLU A 218 -6.53 6.10 1.10
C GLU A 218 -7.72 6.93 1.59
N ASN A 219 -8.89 6.76 0.99
CA ASN A 219 -10.10 7.42 1.45
C ASN A 219 -10.69 6.70 2.69
N MET A 220 -11.40 7.45 3.53
CA MET A 220 -12.17 6.84 4.62
C MET A 220 -13.19 5.85 4.05
N MET A 221 -13.27 4.68 4.67
CA MET A 221 -14.18 3.62 4.25
C MET A 221 -15.06 3.15 5.40
N ALA A 222 -16.26 2.67 5.06
CA ALA A 222 -17.16 2.07 6.03
C ALA A 222 -17.53 0.63 5.63
N CYS A 223 -17.95 0.39 4.37
CA CYS A 223 -18.41 -0.94 3.97
C CYS A 223 -17.39 -1.74 3.14
N GLY A 224 -16.44 -1.09 2.48
CA GLY A 224 -15.50 -1.74 1.54
C GLY A 224 -16.14 -2.36 0.29
N LEU A 225 -17.47 -2.23 0.12
CA LEU A 225 -18.27 -2.96 -0.88
C LEU A 225 -18.96 -2.05 -1.91
N GLY A 226 -18.73 -0.74 -1.84
CA GLY A 226 -19.32 0.22 -2.77
C GLY A 226 -20.76 0.63 -2.47
N ALA A 227 -21.36 0.19 -1.36
CA ALA A 227 -22.78 0.44 -1.03
C ALA A 227 -23.01 1.75 -0.25
N CYS A 228 -22.11 2.12 0.69
CA CYS A 228 -22.33 3.24 1.61
C CYS A 228 -21.91 4.61 1.04
N LEU A 229 -21.18 4.66 -0.06
CA LEU A 229 -20.66 5.86 -0.72
C LEU A 229 -19.69 6.72 0.15
N CYS A 230 -19.23 6.21 1.28
CA CYS A 230 -18.31 6.93 2.19
C CYS A 230 -16.97 7.28 1.52
N CYS A 231 -16.46 6.39 0.66
CA CYS A 231 -15.14 6.49 0.01
C CYS A 231 -15.18 7.12 -1.38
N VAL A 232 -16.21 7.91 -1.71
CA VAL A 232 -16.34 8.52 -3.03
C VAL A 232 -15.22 9.54 -3.27
N GLU A 233 -14.58 9.43 -4.43
CA GLU A 233 -13.61 10.37 -4.97
C GLU A 233 -14.18 11.05 -6.23
N LYS A 234 -13.99 12.37 -6.35
CA LYS A 234 -14.36 13.13 -7.54
C LYS A 234 -13.30 12.94 -8.62
N THR A 235 -13.73 12.51 -9.78
CA THR A 235 -12.83 12.24 -10.91
C THR A 235 -13.34 12.91 -12.20
N THR A 236 -12.53 12.86 -13.25
CA THR A 236 -12.92 13.30 -14.60
C THR A 236 -14.06 12.45 -15.19
N GLU A 237 -14.27 11.23 -14.66
CA GLU A 237 -15.34 10.31 -15.07
C GLU A 237 -16.56 10.39 -14.13
N GLY A 238 -16.62 11.38 -13.24
CA GLY A 238 -17.65 11.53 -12.22
C GLY A 238 -17.22 11.04 -10.84
N ASN A 239 -18.17 10.68 -10.01
CA ASN A 239 -17.93 10.20 -8.66
C ASN A 239 -17.63 8.69 -8.67
N LEU A 240 -16.40 8.29 -8.35
CA LEU A 240 -15.98 6.89 -8.26
C LEU A 240 -15.79 6.47 -6.80
N ARG A 241 -16.04 5.21 -6.50
CA ARG A 241 -15.92 4.63 -5.15
C ARG A 241 -14.55 3.99 -5.00
N VAL A 242 -13.71 4.55 -4.16
CA VAL A 242 -12.33 4.07 -3.97
C VAL A 242 -12.29 2.58 -3.60
N CYS A 243 -13.24 2.08 -2.81
CA CYS A 243 -13.28 0.67 -2.41
C CYS A 243 -13.71 -0.30 -3.52
N GLN A 244 -14.35 0.17 -4.59
CA GLN A 244 -14.90 -0.67 -5.66
C GLN A 244 -14.26 -0.40 -7.01
N ASP A 245 -14.09 0.90 -7.34
CA ASP A 245 -13.58 1.38 -8.63
C ASP A 245 -12.06 1.60 -8.56
N GLY A 246 -11.50 1.78 -7.34
CA GLY A 246 -10.09 1.83 -6.97
C GLY A 246 -9.69 0.66 -6.06
N PRO A 247 -8.71 0.83 -5.14
CA PRO A 247 -8.09 2.09 -4.73
C PRO A 247 -7.09 2.66 -5.72
N VAL A 248 -6.63 1.89 -6.70
CA VAL A 248 -5.66 2.34 -7.69
C VAL A 248 -6.35 3.02 -8.86
N PHE A 249 -5.93 4.25 -9.16
CA PHE A 249 -6.44 5.06 -10.26
C PHE A 249 -5.30 5.59 -11.12
N ASP A 250 -5.51 5.63 -12.43
CA ASP A 250 -4.70 6.46 -13.32
C ASP A 250 -4.84 7.92 -12.90
N ILE A 251 -3.73 8.64 -12.78
CA ILE A 251 -3.72 10.07 -12.39
C ILE A 251 -4.48 10.97 -13.38
N GLN A 252 -4.71 10.53 -14.61
CA GLN A 252 -5.51 11.29 -15.58
C GLN A 252 -7.00 11.34 -15.20
N LYS A 253 -7.45 10.40 -14.37
CA LYS A 253 -8.82 10.39 -13.84
C LYS A 253 -8.99 11.30 -12.62
N LEU A 254 -7.89 11.67 -11.95
CA LEU A 254 -7.91 12.42 -10.70
C LEU A 254 -7.88 13.94 -10.96
N LEU A 255 -8.74 14.66 -10.23
CA LEU A 255 -8.86 16.13 -10.32
C LEU A 255 -7.83 16.84 -9.43
N TRP A 256 -6.56 16.53 -9.65
CA TRP A 256 -5.44 17.08 -8.86
C TRP A 256 -4.60 18.05 -9.72
#